data_1afb3297b83748305a4e7bdfefad749c
#
_entry.id   1afb3297b83748305a4e7bdfefad749c
#
_cell.length_a   1.000
_cell.length_b   1.000
_cell.length_c   1.000
_cell.angle_alpha   90.00
_cell.angle_beta   90.00
_cell.angle_gamma   90.00
#
_symmetry.space_group_name_H-M   'P 1'
#
loop_
_entity.id
_entity.type
_entity.pdbx_description
1 polymer ?
#
loop_
_entity_poly.entity_id
_entity_poly.type
_entity_poly.pdbx_seq_one_letter_code
_entity_poly.pdbx_strand_id
1 'polypeptide(L)'
;MAARLFRLAGFCLALVFCLSAQASLFSPNNNSRFVPVDQAFSFDFAQQGNRLTLSWKVKDGYYLYRQQIHVTPQNAQIVPLTLPPGQPHEDEFYGKSEIYPQDLQLPITLRQADAGATVTVTY
;
A
#
# COMPACT_ATOMS: atom_id res chain seq x y z
N MET A 1 19.55 -6.37 15.81
CA MET A 1 18.24 -6.88 15.87
C MET A 1 17.34 -6.13 14.92
N ALA A 2 17.21 -4.85 15.07
CA ALA A 2 16.36 -4.08 14.18
C ALA A 2 16.77 -4.25 12.72
N ALA A 3 18.06 -4.33 12.46
CA ALA A 3 18.53 -4.48 11.09
C ALA A 3 18.03 -5.74 10.42
N ARG A 4 17.83 -6.78 11.21
CA ARG A 4 17.30 -8.01 10.62
C ARG A 4 15.85 -7.85 10.26
N LEU A 5 15.13 -7.10 11.09
CA LEU A 5 13.71 -6.84 10.80
C LEU A 5 13.58 -6.04 9.53
N PHE A 6 14.51 -5.15 9.28
CA PHE A 6 14.49 -4.42 8.04
C PHE A 6 14.60 -5.32 6.84
N ARG A 7 15.47 -6.30 6.91
CA ARG A 7 15.60 -7.21 5.78
C ARG A 7 14.33 -8.01 5.58
N LEU A 8 13.66 -8.35 6.67
CA LEU A 8 12.40 -9.05 6.56
C LEU A 8 11.34 -8.15 5.96
N ALA A 9 11.34 -6.89 6.33
CA ALA A 9 10.42 -5.95 5.73
C ALA A 9 10.68 -5.85 4.24
N GLY A 10 11.94 -5.87 3.85
CA GLY A 10 12.26 -5.88 2.44
C GLY A 10 11.74 -7.12 1.75
N PHE A 11 11.72 -8.22 2.47
CA PHE A 11 11.15 -9.42 1.91
C PHE A 11 9.65 -9.28 1.72
N CYS A 12 8.98 -8.58 2.59
CA CYS A 12 7.57 -8.32 2.41
C CYS A 12 7.29 -7.54 1.16
N LEU A 13 8.22 -6.75 0.75
CA LEU A 13 8.05 -6.01 -0.47
C LEU A 13 7.83 -6.95 -1.64
N ALA A 14 8.40 -8.13 -1.60
CA ALA A 14 8.18 -9.09 -2.65
C ALA A 14 6.73 -9.53 -2.71
N LEU A 15 6.07 -9.58 -1.57
CA LEU A 15 4.66 -9.92 -1.54
C LEU A 15 3.83 -8.83 -2.20
N VAL A 16 4.23 -7.60 -2.03
CA VAL A 16 3.52 -6.51 -2.68
C VAL A 16 3.62 -6.64 -4.18
N PHE A 17 4.76 -7.09 -4.68
CA PHE A 17 4.88 -7.31 -6.11
C PHE A 17 3.91 -8.36 -6.60
N CYS A 18 3.67 -9.39 -5.83
CA CYS A 18 2.72 -10.39 -6.25
C CYS A 18 1.33 -9.80 -6.41
N LEU A 19 0.96 -8.90 -5.53
CA LEU A 19 -0.33 -8.24 -5.64
C LEU A 19 -0.39 -7.37 -6.87
N SER A 20 0.69 -6.69 -7.16
CA SER A 20 0.73 -5.88 -8.37
C SER A 20 0.55 -6.74 -9.61
N ALA A 21 1.15 -7.91 -9.61
CA ALA A 21 0.99 -8.81 -10.73
C ALA A 21 -0.46 -9.25 -10.91
N GLN A 22 -1.14 -9.48 -9.81
CA GLN A 22 -2.54 -9.84 -9.90
C GLN A 22 -3.37 -8.71 -10.50
N ALA A 23 -3.09 -7.51 -10.09
CA ALA A 23 -3.79 -6.38 -10.63
C ALA A 23 -3.57 -6.28 -12.13
N SER A 24 -2.38 -6.60 -12.56
CA SER A 24 -2.08 -6.57 -13.99
C SER A 24 -2.92 -7.56 -14.77
N LEU A 25 -3.25 -8.67 -14.16
CA LEU A 25 -4.04 -9.67 -14.85
C LEU A 25 -5.45 -9.19 -15.13
N PHE A 26 -5.94 -8.28 -14.35
CA PHE A 26 -7.27 -7.81 -14.55
C PHE A 26 -7.40 -6.74 -15.62
N SER A 27 -6.32 -6.22 -16.06
CA SER A 27 -6.41 -5.22 -17.09
C SER A 27 -5.70 -5.64 -18.32
N PRO A 28 -5.84 -6.83 -18.76
CA PRO A 28 -5.10 -7.25 -19.89
C PRO A 28 -5.54 -6.54 -21.10
N ASN A 29 -6.53 -6.11 -21.15
CA ASN A 29 -7.02 -5.67 -22.25
C ASN A 29 -6.81 -4.36 -22.55
N ASN A 30 -6.17 -4.07 -22.44
CA ASN A 30 -6.07 -3.18 -22.50
C ASN A 30 -5.76 -2.29 -23.38
N ASN A 31 -5.90 -2.30 -24.14
CA ASN A 31 -6.04 -1.37 -25.02
C ASN A 31 -6.64 -0.23 -24.45
N SER A 32 -6.89 -0.27 -23.30
CA SER A 32 -7.53 0.74 -22.75
C SER A 32 -6.66 1.90 -22.56
N ARG A 33 -7.19 3.00 -22.23
CA ARG A 33 -6.44 4.14 -21.96
C ARG A 33 -5.87 4.13 -20.60
N PHE A 34 -6.14 3.15 -19.79
CA PHE A 34 -5.61 3.07 -18.43
C PHE A 34 -4.23 2.42 -18.47
N VAL A 35 -3.35 2.92 -17.65
CA VAL A 35 -2.02 2.33 -17.52
C VAL A 35 -2.07 1.21 -16.49
N PRO A 36 -1.10 0.30 -16.48
CA PRO A 36 -1.02 -0.74 -15.46
C PRO A 36 -0.95 -0.15 -14.07
N VAL A 37 -1.38 -0.92 -13.09
CA VAL A 37 -1.48 -0.44 -11.72
C VAL A 37 -0.15 0.05 -11.17
N ASP A 38 0.95 -0.58 -11.53
CA ASP A 38 2.26 -0.17 -11.03
C ASP A 38 2.74 1.13 -11.68
N GLN A 39 2.13 1.55 -12.76
CA GLN A 39 2.41 2.84 -13.38
C GLN A 39 1.44 3.91 -12.86
N ALA A 40 0.21 3.51 -12.57
CA ALA A 40 -0.76 4.44 -12.00
C ALA A 40 -0.40 4.79 -10.56
N PHE A 41 0.13 3.83 -9.83
CA PHE A 41 0.46 4.02 -8.43
C PHE A 41 1.84 3.46 -8.17
N SER A 42 2.82 4.33 -8.03
CA SER A 42 4.18 3.90 -7.70
C SER A 42 4.30 3.77 -6.19
N PHE A 43 4.51 2.57 -5.73
CA PHE A 43 4.60 2.29 -4.30
C PHE A 43 6.05 2.17 -3.87
N ASP A 44 6.36 2.73 -2.73
CA ASP A 44 7.69 2.62 -2.14
C ASP A 44 7.54 2.62 -0.63
N PHE A 45 8.60 2.24 0.07
CA PHE A 45 8.60 2.29 1.51
C PHE A 45 9.99 2.60 2.03
N ALA A 46 10.03 3.15 3.22
CA ALA A 46 11.29 3.42 3.92
C ALA A 46 11.11 3.03 5.37
N GLN A 47 12.13 2.49 5.96
CA GLN A 47 12.06 2.07 7.35
C GLN A 47 13.25 2.62 8.13
N GLN A 48 12.97 3.22 9.27
CA GLN A 48 13.98 3.71 10.18
C GLN A 48 13.59 3.26 11.57
N GLY A 49 14.37 2.34 12.15
CA GLY A 49 14.04 1.78 13.45
C GLY A 49 12.69 1.10 13.42
N ASN A 50 11.81 1.53 14.28
CA ASN A 50 10.47 0.97 14.35
C ASN A 50 9.46 1.76 13.53
N ARG A 51 9.92 2.69 12.72
CA ARG A 51 9.02 3.51 11.90
C ARG A 51 9.10 3.08 10.45
N LEU A 52 7.97 2.75 9.89
CA LEU A 52 7.85 2.35 8.51
C LEU A 52 6.97 3.37 7.79
N THR A 53 7.46 3.96 6.74
CA THR A 53 6.69 4.93 5.97
C THR A 53 6.37 4.33 4.61
N LEU A 54 5.09 4.20 4.31
CA LEU A 54 4.63 3.75 3.02
C LEU A 54 4.31 4.96 2.16
N SER A 55 4.63 4.90 0.89
CA SER A 55 4.42 6.03 -0.01
C SER A 55 3.83 5.56 -1.32
N TRP A 56 2.85 6.27 -1.79
CA TRP A 56 2.28 6.03 -3.12
C TRP A 56 2.35 7.33 -3.90
N LYS A 57 2.84 7.24 -5.11
CA LYS A 57 2.73 8.35 -6.06
C LYS A 57 1.58 8.01 -6.99
N VAL A 58 0.62 8.89 -7.04
CA VAL A 58 -0.61 8.67 -7.79
C VAL A 58 -0.57 9.50 -9.06
N LYS A 59 -0.67 8.82 -10.19
CA LYS A 59 -0.64 9.51 -11.49
C LYS A 59 -1.90 10.35 -11.65
N ASP A 60 -1.76 11.46 -12.33
CA ASP A 60 -2.89 12.35 -12.58
C ASP A 60 -4.04 11.59 -13.22
N GLY A 61 -5.23 11.83 -12.73
CA GLY A 61 -6.42 11.17 -13.23
C GLY A 61 -6.71 9.83 -12.58
N TYR A 62 -5.84 9.38 -11.69
CA TYR A 62 -6.04 8.15 -10.96
C TYR A 62 -6.20 8.45 -9.48
N TYR A 63 -6.70 7.47 -8.74
CA TYR A 63 -6.86 7.65 -7.29
C TYR A 63 -6.91 6.30 -6.61
N LEU A 64 -6.52 6.31 -5.34
CA LEU A 64 -6.61 5.14 -4.49
C LEU A 64 -7.92 5.21 -3.70
N TYR A 65 -8.54 4.07 -3.46
CA TYR A 65 -9.72 4.01 -2.59
C TYR A 65 -9.24 3.77 -1.16
N ARG A 66 -9.64 4.64 -0.26
CA ARG A 66 -9.26 4.50 1.14
C ARG A 66 -9.65 3.15 1.69
N GLN A 67 -10.81 2.67 1.33
CA GLN A 67 -11.32 1.40 1.85
C GLN A 67 -10.59 0.19 1.31
N GLN A 68 -9.77 0.35 0.29
CA GLN A 68 -9.02 -0.76 -0.28
C GLN A 68 -7.58 -0.82 0.25
N ILE A 69 -7.18 0.13 1.05
CA ILE A 69 -5.82 0.13 1.60
C ILE A 69 -5.83 -0.64 2.90
N HIS A 70 -5.07 -1.72 2.93
CA HIS A 70 -4.98 -2.58 4.11
C HIS A 70 -3.53 -2.86 4.44
N VAL A 71 -3.21 -2.82 5.71
CA VAL A 71 -1.87 -3.11 6.20
C VAL A 71 -2.01 -4.22 7.25
N THR A 72 -1.43 -5.36 6.96
CA THR A 72 -1.57 -6.54 7.81
C THR A 72 -0.22 -7.01 8.28
N PRO A 73 0.09 -6.90 9.59
CA PRO A 73 1.33 -7.41 10.13
C PRO A 73 1.21 -8.89 10.45
N GLN A 74 2.32 -9.62 10.29
CA GLN A 74 2.42 -11.01 10.70
C GLN A 74 3.71 -11.16 11.52
N ASN A 75 3.61 -11.77 12.66
CA ASN A 75 4.72 -11.89 13.62
C ASN A 75 5.24 -10.53 14.02
N ALA A 76 4.34 -9.56 14.05
CA ALA A 76 4.64 -8.18 14.40
C ALA A 76 3.38 -7.52 14.92
N GLN A 77 3.57 -6.44 15.64
CA GLN A 77 2.46 -5.63 16.13
C GLN A 77 2.72 -4.19 15.71
N ILE A 78 1.70 -3.54 15.24
CA ILE A 78 1.80 -2.13 14.86
C ILE A 78 0.84 -1.32 15.72
N VAL A 79 1.18 -0.06 15.90
CA VAL A 79 0.26 0.87 16.56
C VAL A 79 -0.99 0.96 15.67
N PRO A 80 -2.18 1.00 16.26
CA PRO A 80 -3.39 1.08 15.45
C PRO A 80 -3.28 2.16 14.40
N LEU A 81 -3.62 1.80 13.17
CA LEU A 81 -3.43 2.66 12.03
C LEU A 81 -4.71 3.42 11.73
N THR A 82 -4.59 4.71 11.55
CA THR A 82 -5.70 5.53 11.11
C THR A 82 -5.32 6.13 9.77
N LEU A 83 -6.06 5.78 8.75
CA LEU A 83 -5.82 6.35 7.43
C LEU A 83 -6.25 7.82 7.44
N PRO A 84 -5.50 8.69 6.76
CA PRO A 84 -5.90 10.09 6.71
C PRO A 84 -7.25 10.25 6.00
N PRO A 85 -7.94 11.35 6.22
CA PRO A 85 -9.19 11.59 5.53
C PRO A 85 -8.94 11.66 4.04
N GLY A 86 -9.84 11.08 3.28
CA GLY A 86 -9.78 11.14 1.83
C GLY A 86 -10.76 12.17 1.29
N GLN A 87 -10.79 12.26 -0.01
CA GLN A 87 -11.73 13.14 -0.69
C GLN A 87 -13.02 12.37 -0.95
N PRO A 88 -14.18 12.94 -0.63
CA PRO A 88 -15.44 12.25 -0.92
C PRO A 88 -15.58 11.98 -2.40
N HIS A 89 -16.09 10.81 -2.74
CA HIS A 89 -16.23 10.40 -4.12
C HIS A 89 -17.36 9.39 -4.24
N GLU A 90 -18.05 9.42 -5.35
CA GLU A 90 -19.11 8.46 -5.61
C GLU A 90 -18.97 7.95 -7.02
N ASP A 91 -18.98 6.65 -7.20
CA ASP A 91 -18.92 6.07 -8.54
C ASP A 91 -19.75 4.79 -8.58
N GLU A 92 -19.82 4.19 -9.76
CA GLU A 92 -20.65 3.02 -9.94
C GLU A 92 -20.00 1.75 -9.41
N PHE A 93 -18.73 1.80 -9.04
CA PHE A 93 -18.05 0.61 -8.57
C PHE A 93 -18.18 0.39 -7.07
N TYR A 94 -18.04 1.45 -6.29
CA TYR A 94 -18.08 1.35 -4.84
C TYR A 94 -19.09 2.27 -4.19
N GLY A 95 -19.89 3.00 -4.98
CA GLY A 95 -20.82 3.94 -4.41
C GLY A 95 -20.11 5.10 -3.75
N LYS A 96 -20.55 5.48 -2.58
CA LYS A 96 -19.92 6.58 -1.85
C LYS A 96 -18.68 6.06 -1.13
N SER A 97 -17.58 6.74 -1.34
CA SER A 97 -16.30 6.33 -0.77
C SER A 97 -15.41 7.55 -0.57
N GLU A 98 -14.22 7.31 -0.05
CA GLU A 98 -13.19 8.32 0.05
C GLU A 98 -12.03 7.88 -0.81
N ILE A 99 -11.43 8.82 -1.51
CA ILE A 99 -10.32 8.50 -2.40
C ILE A 99 -9.13 9.40 -2.09
N TYR A 100 -7.98 8.96 -2.55
CA TYR A 100 -6.75 9.75 -2.48
C TYR A 100 -6.28 9.98 -3.92
N PRO A 101 -6.61 11.14 -4.49
CA PRO A 101 -6.24 11.44 -5.87
C PRO A 101 -4.84 12.04 -6.00
N GLN A 102 -4.12 12.11 -4.91
CA GLN A 102 -2.78 12.69 -4.87
C GLN A 102 -1.86 11.72 -4.15
N ASP A 103 -0.58 12.04 -4.17
CA ASP A 103 0.41 11.22 -3.47
C ASP A 103 0.02 11.04 -2.01
N LEU A 104 0.25 9.85 -1.51
CA LEU A 104 -0.12 9.49 -0.15
C LEU A 104 1.09 8.96 0.58
N GLN A 105 1.30 9.40 1.80
CA GLN A 105 2.29 8.83 2.70
C GLN A 105 1.58 8.34 3.95
N LEU A 106 1.96 7.15 4.39
CA LEU A 106 1.32 6.51 5.52
C LEU A 106 2.39 6.03 6.49
N PRO A 107 2.58 6.74 7.60
CA PRO A 107 3.56 6.32 8.60
C PRO A 107 2.97 5.21 9.46
N ILE A 108 3.75 4.20 9.71
CA ILE A 108 3.37 3.06 10.55
C ILE A 108 4.42 2.90 11.62
N THR A 109 3.99 2.72 12.86
CA THR A 109 4.91 2.48 13.96
C THR A 109 4.80 1.03 14.38
N LEU A 110 5.93 0.35 14.39
CA LEU A 110 6.00 -1.04 14.85
C LEU A 110 6.18 -1.03 16.35
N ARG A 111 5.34 -1.75 17.06
CA ARG A 111 5.51 -1.94 18.50
C ARG A 111 6.43 -3.08 18.79
N GLN A 112 6.33 -4.11 17.99
CA GLN A 112 7.08 -5.33 18.19
C GLN A 112 7.19 -6.04 16.86
N ALA A 113 8.31 -6.65 16.61
CA ALA A 113 8.51 -7.47 15.43
C ALA A 113 9.45 -8.61 15.77
N ASP A 114 9.01 -9.82 15.50
CA ASP A 114 9.80 -11.02 15.76
C ASP A 114 10.57 -11.41 14.51
N ALA A 115 11.45 -12.37 14.65
CA ALA A 115 12.15 -12.89 13.48
C ALA A 115 11.12 -13.44 12.49
N GLY A 116 11.27 -13.12 11.25
CA GLY A 116 10.31 -13.54 10.24
C GLY A 116 9.09 -12.63 10.15
N ALA A 117 9.15 -11.47 10.80
CA ALA A 117 8.04 -10.54 10.74
C ALA A 117 7.84 -9.99 9.34
N THR A 118 6.59 -9.86 8.94
CA THR A 118 6.23 -9.30 7.64
C THR A 118 5.08 -8.33 7.81
N VAL A 119 5.02 -7.38 6.90
CA VAL A 119 3.90 -6.46 6.81
C VAL A 119 3.40 -6.53 5.37
N THR A 120 2.16 -6.93 5.21
CA THR A 120 1.55 -7.03 3.87
C THR A 120 0.69 -5.80 3.64
N VAL A 121 0.91 -5.17 2.50
CA VAL A 121 0.19 -3.96 2.13
C VAL A 121 -0.62 -4.26 0.88
N THR A 122 -1.92 -4.01 0.95
CA THR A 122 -2.81 -4.16 -0.22
C THR A 122 -3.44 -2.82 -0.53
N TYR A 123 -3.69 -2.59 -1.81
CA TYR A 123 -4.29 -1.35 -2.26
C TYR A 123 -4.91 -1.47 -3.63
#